data_9347d3ea52824d80dd6a163895fdb8cd
#
_entry.id   9347d3ea52824d80dd6a163895fdb8cd
#
_cell.length_a   1.000
_cell.length_b   1.000
_cell.length_c   1.000
_cell.angle_alpha   90.00
_cell.angle_beta   90.00
_cell.angle_gamma   90.00
#
_symmetry.space_group_name_H-M   'P 1'
#
loop_
_entity.id
_entity.type
_entity.pdbx_description
1 polymer ?
#
loop_
_entity_poly.entity_id
_entity_poly.type
_entity_poly.pdbx_seq_one_letter_code
_entity_poly.pdbx_strand_id
1 'polypeptide(L)'
;MKKIIGASLCLLALSAVSSTVYAASASDAPRMAVMRFTNNSQASWWRSGTGSELSDMLTSELASTKKFKMVERKEVDKVVSELKFGESGLVDPSTKSKLGKIKGAQYIVTATVSSFEENTSKKGGGLNFMGFGIGGGTAKAYIAVDLKVIEVETSEVVETRTIEGNSESSSMKLSGSFMGIGGHTDSEDKTPAGKAIRACVINIADYLTCSMVDKTSECLKKFAAKDEKRRDKTRDSIKLDE
;
A
#
# COMPACT_ATOMS: atom_id res chain seq x y z
N MET A 1 -40.57 -30.30 -71.89
CA MET A 1 -39.14 -30.05 -71.51
C MET A 1 -39.13 -28.73 -70.73
N LYS A 2 -39.24 -28.78 -69.38
CA LYS A 2 -39.18 -27.59 -68.51
C LYS A 2 -38.07 -27.81 -67.51
N LYS A 3 -37.04 -26.98 -67.57
CA LYS A 3 -35.90 -26.94 -66.63
C LYS A 3 -36.32 -26.14 -65.43
N ILE A 4 -36.22 -26.72 -64.21
CA ILE A 4 -36.42 -26.06 -62.95
C ILE A 4 -35.04 -25.72 -62.40
N ILE A 5 -34.79 -24.43 -62.24
CA ILE A 5 -33.58 -23.89 -61.64
C ILE A 5 -33.84 -23.74 -60.12
N GLY A 6 -33.18 -24.55 -59.30
CA GLY A 6 -33.23 -24.43 -57.84
C GLY A 6 -32.24 -23.36 -57.36
N ALA A 7 -32.75 -22.32 -56.71
CA ALA A 7 -31.96 -21.32 -56.01
C ALA A 7 -31.70 -21.80 -54.57
N SER A 8 -30.42 -22.08 -54.26
CA SER A 8 -29.97 -22.43 -52.92
C SER A 8 -29.73 -21.15 -52.11
N LEU A 9 -30.56 -20.90 -51.13
CA LEU A 9 -30.45 -19.76 -50.19
C LEU A 9 -29.55 -20.17 -49.03
N CYS A 10 -28.31 -19.66 -49.05
CA CYS A 10 -27.34 -19.89 -47.99
C CYS A 10 -27.57 -18.88 -46.83
N LEU A 11 -28.23 -19.31 -45.75
CA LEU A 11 -28.39 -18.51 -44.52
C LEU A 11 -27.07 -18.53 -43.76
N LEU A 12 -26.35 -17.40 -43.75
CA LEU A 12 -25.23 -17.13 -42.86
C LEU A 12 -25.80 -16.72 -41.47
N ALA A 13 -25.75 -17.65 -40.53
CA ALA A 13 -26.03 -17.36 -39.11
C ALA A 13 -24.85 -16.67 -38.50
N LEU A 14 -24.95 -15.35 -38.27
CA LEU A 14 -23.99 -14.55 -37.53
C LEU A 14 -24.18 -14.83 -36.03
N SER A 15 -23.38 -15.72 -35.43
CA SER A 15 -23.34 -15.95 -34.00
C SER A 15 -22.61 -14.80 -33.29
N ALA A 16 -23.36 -13.87 -32.70
CA ALA A 16 -22.84 -12.85 -31.80
C ALA A 16 -22.34 -13.52 -30.51
N VAL A 17 -21.04 -13.62 -30.34
CA VAL A 17 -20.41 -14.03 -29.08
C VAL A 17 -20.52 -12.85 -28.13
N SER A 18 -21.53 -12.85 -27.26
CA SER A 18 -21.66 -11.90 -26.17
C SER A 18 -20.61 -12.23 -25.12
N SER A 19 -19.52 -11.47 -25.08
CA SER A 19 -18.54 -11.51 -23.99
C SER A 19 -19.21 -10.93 -22.73
N THR A 20 -19.70 -11.79 -21.86
CA THR A 20 -20.14 -11.39 -20.52
C THR A 20 -18.90 -10.99 -19.70
N VAL A 21 -18.70 -9.68 -19.55
CA VAL A 21 -17.77 -9.15 -18.57
C VAL A 21 -18.34 -9.48 -17.19
N TYR A 22 -17.78 -10.48 -16.52
CA TYR A 22 -18.06 -10.74 -15.11
C TYR A 22 -17.51 -9.57 -14.28
N ALA A 23 -18.37 -8.59 -13.99
CA ALA A 23 -18.10 -7.65 -12.91
C ALA A 23 -18.16 -8.45 -11.61
N ALA A 24 -17.00 -8.67 -10.96
CA ALA A 24 -16.95 -9.27 -9.63
C ALA A 24 -17.86 -8.47 -8.70
N SER A 25 -18.90 -9.09 -8.18
CA SER A 25 -19.86 -8.43 -7.29
C SER A 25 -19.13 -8.04 -6.00
N ALA A 26 -19.48 -6.91 -5.39
CA ALA A 26 -18.95 -6.47 -4.11
C ALA A 26 -19.15 -7.47 -2.95
N SER A 27 -19.92 -8.54 -3.19
CA SER A 27 -20.08 -9.67 -2.26
C SER A 27 -18.88 -10.60 -2.21
N ASP A 28 -18.04 -10.61 -3.25
CA ASP A 28 -16.91 -11.55 -3.42
C ASP A 28 -15.54 -10.96 -3.04
N ALA A 29 -15.49 -9.69 -2.61
CA ALA A 29 -14.24 -9.08 -2.18
C ALA A 29 -13.59 -9.87 -1.03
N PRO A 30 -12.28 -10.22 -1.13
CA PRO A 30 -11.61 -11.04 -0.12
C PRO A 30 -11.54 -10.32 1.24
N ARG A 31 -11.77 -11.09 2.32
CA ARG A 31 -11.65 -10.57 3.69
C ARG A 31 -10.21 -10.66 4.14
N MET A 32 -9.64 -9.52 4.50
CA MET A 32 -8.24 -9.38 4.81
C MET A 32 -8.03 -8.71 6.17
N ALA A 33 -7.05 -9.19 6.93
CA ALA A 33 -6.58 -8.57 8.16
C ALA A 33 -5.11 -8.19 8.01
N VAL A 34 -4.75 -6.96 8.40
CA VAL A 34 -3.35 -6.53 8.44
C VAL A 34 -2.84 -6.69 9.86
N MET A 35 -1.77 -7.46 10.02
CA MET A 35 -1.10 -7.66 11.29
C MET A 35 -0.14 -6.50 11.57
N ARG A 36 0.28 -6.36 12.85
CA ARG A 36 1.27 -5.36 13.23
C ARG A 36 2.56 -5.54 12.43
N PHE A 37 3.10 -4.46 11.89
CA PHE A 37 4.39 -4.49 11.21
C PHE A 37 5.52 -4.78 12.21
N THR A 38 6.55 -5.48 11.73
CA THR A 38 7.81 -5.70 12.45
C THR A 38 8.94 -4.88 11.80
N ASN A 39 10.06 -4.74 12.50
CA ASN A 39 11.21 -3.99 12.02
C ASN A 39 12.49 -4.78 12.20
N ASN A 40 13.19 -5.03 11.11
CA ASN A 40 14.53 -5.61 11.06
C ASN A 40 15.58 -4.61 10.59
N SER A 41 15.18 -3.33 10.38
CA SER A 41 16.09 -2.27 9.94
C SER A 41 16.62 -1.45 11.11
N GLN A 42 17.57 -0.55 10.80
CA GLN A 42 18.14 0.43 11.74
C GLN A 42 17.37 1.76 11.76
N ALA A 43 16.05 1.73 11.47
CA ALA A 43 15.24 2.93 11.35
C ALA A 43 15.14 3.69 12.68
N SER A 44 15.73 4.88 12.75
CA SER A 44 15.76 5.73 13.96
C SER A 44 14.39 6.23 14.41
N TRP A 45 13.43 6.29 13.48
CA TRP A 45 12.04 6.70 13.76
C TRP A 45 11.18 5.56 14.34
N TRP A 46 11.68 4.33 14.34
CA TRP A 46 10.92 3.19 14.86
C TRP A 46 10.87 3.23 16.38
N ARG A 47 9.67 3.29 16.93
CA ARG A 47 9.38 3.30 18.37
C ARG A 47 8.27 2.30 18.72
N SER A 48 8.03 2.14 20.01
CA SER A 48 6.87 1.36 20.47
C SER A 48 5.57 1.94 19.87
N GLY A 49 4.76 1.10 19.26
CA GLY A 49 3.52 1.51 18.58
C GLY A 49 3.63 1.71 17.07
N THR A 50 4.82 2.01 16.52
CA THR A 50 4.99 2.29 15.08
C THR A 50 4.48 1.15 14.19
N GLY A 51 4.73 -0.11 14.56
CA GLY A 51 4.21 -1.25 13.80
C GLY A 51 2.68 -1.31 13.75
N SER A 52 2.01 -0.81 14.81
CA SER A 52 0.56 -0.66 14.84
C SER A 52 0.10 0.48 13.94
N GLU A 53 0.76 1.64 14.02
CA GLU A 53 0.48 2.81 13.19
C GLU A 53 0.58 2.47 11.68
N LEU A 54 1.63 1.74 11.28
CA LEU A 54 1.81 1.31 9.90
C LEU A 54 0.73 0.31 9.45
N SER A 55 0.33 -0.61 10.32
CA SER A 55 -0.77 -1.53 9.98
C SER A 55 -2.11 -0.80 9.83
N ASP A 56 -2.36 0.26 10.61
CA ASP A 56 -3.54 1.10 10.46
C ASP A 56 -3.53 1.88 9.17
N MET A 57 -2.36 2.44 8.80
CA MET A 57 -2.19 3.13 7.51
C MET A 57 -2.49 2.19 6.34
N LEU A 58 -1.95 0.96 6.36
CA LEU A 58 -2.19 -0.01 5.29
C LEU A 58 -3.65 -0.50 5.28
N THR A 59 -4.25 -0.73 6.45
CA THR A 59 -5.66 -1.10 6.57
C THR A 59 -6.56 -0.03 5.96
N SER A 60 -6.28 1.24 6.26
CA SER A 60 -7.04 2.38 5.73
C SER A 60 -6.87 2.51 4.22
N GLU A 61 -5.64 2.33 3.71
CA GLU A 61 -5.36 2.40 2.28
C GLU A 61 -6.07 1.28 1.53
N LEU A 62 -5.99 0.02 2.00
CA LEU A 62 -6.69 -1.11 1.41
C LEU A 62 -8.21 -0.94 1.46
N ALA A 63 -8.76 -0.44 2.56
CA ALA A 63 -10.18 -0.15 2.69
C ALA A 63 -10.64 0.92 1.68
N SER A 64 -9.80 1.93 1.42
CA SER A 64 -10.10 3.02 0.47
C SER A 64 -10.25 2.53 -0.97
N THR A 65 -9.53 1.46 -1.35
CA THR A 65 -9.63 0.86 -2.69
C THR A 65 -10.99 0.24 -2.98
N LYS A 66 -11.79 -0.09 -1.95
CA LYS A 66 -13.05 -0.84 -2.02
C LYS A 66 -12.92 -2.24 -2.65
N LYS A 67 -11.70 -2.73 -2.83
CA LYS A 67 -11.39 -4.05 -3.40
C LYS A 67 -11.31 -5.15 -2.35
N PHE A 68 -11.19 -4.78 -1.07
CA PHE A 68 -11.07 -5.68 0.06
C PHE A 68 -12.11 -5.40 1.14
N LYS A 69 -12.51 -6.44 1.88
CA LYS A 69 -13.26 -6.32 3.14
C LYS A 69 -12.26 -6.43 4.29
N MET A 70 -11.91 -5.29 4.87
CA MET A 70 -10.97 -5.29 5.99
C MET A 70 -11.63 -5.83 7.25
N VAL A 71 -10.90 -6.67 7.98
CA VAL A 71 -11.32 -7.29 9.24
C VAL A 71 -10.36 -6.85 10.33
N GLU A 72 -10.90 -6.22 11.38
CA GLU A 72 -10.12 -5.79 12.53
C GLU A 72 -9.65 -6.97 13.37
N ARG A 73 -8.36 -7.00 13.75
CA ARG A 73 -7.76 -8.02 14.60
C ARG A 73 -6.99 -7.46 15.79
N LYS A 74 -6.56 -6.20 15.75
CA LYS A 74 -5.82 -5.57 16.85
C LYS A 74 -6.72 -5.19 18.01
N GLU A 75 -7.93 -4.73 17.68
CA GLU A 75 -8.91 -4.24 18.66
C GLU A 75 -10.05 -5.26 18.91
N VAL A 76 -9.89 -6.50 18.42
CA VAL A 76 -10.95 -7.52 18.55
C VAL A 76 -11.33 -7.81 20.00
N ASP A 77 -10.39 -7.68 20.94
CA ASP A 77 -10.67 -7.88 22.39
C ASP A 77 -11.64 -6.82 22.92
N LYS A 78 -11.57 -5.59 22.43
CA LYS A 78 -12.53 -4.53 22.78
C LYS A 78 -13.92 -4.85 22.23
N VAL A 79 -13.99 -5.37 21.00
CA VAL A 79 -15.26 -5.83 20.40
C VAL A 79 -15.86 -6.98 21.21
N VAL A 80 -15.04 -7.96 21.60
CA VAL A 80 -15.48 -9.09 22.43
C VAL A 80 -15.94 -8.60 23.80
N SER A 81 -15.27 -7.63 24.41
CA SER A 81 -15.67 -7.04 25.68
C SER A 81 -17.02 -6.33 25.59
N GLU A 82 -17.27 -5.59 24.51
CA GLU A 82 -18.55 -4.95 24.24
C GLU A 82 -19.68 -5.97 24.04
N LEU A 83 -19.40 -7.05 23.28
CA LEU A 83 -20.36 -8.14 23.12
C LEU A 83 -20.73 -8.80 24.46
N LYS A 84 -19.76 -9.03 25.35
CA LYS A 84 -19.99 -9.56 26.69
C LYS A 84 -20.79 -8.59 27.55
N PHE A 85 -20.52 -7.29 27.46
CA PHE A 85 -21.29 -6.25 28.14
C PHE A 85 -22.75 -6.26 27.67
N GLY A 86 -22.98 -6.43 26.36
CA GLY A 86 -24.33 -6.62 25.79
C GLY A 86 -25.12 -7.80 26.40
N GLU A 87 -24.39 -8.87 26.82
CA GLU A 87 -25.00 -10.05 27.45
C GLU A 87 -25.22 -9.90 28.97
N SER A 88 -24.70 -8.87 29.59
CA SER A 88 -24.74 -8.67 31.05
C SER A 88 -26.13 -8.35 31.63
N GLY A 89 -27.12 -8.07 30.78
CA GLY A 89 -28.46 -7.60 31.18
C GLY A 89 -28.54 -6.09 31.44
N LEU A 90 -27.46 -5.36 31.31
CA LEU A 90 -27.41 -3.91 31.48
C LEU A 90 -27.73 -3.12 30.20
N VAL A 91 -27.71 -3.80 29.04
CA VAL A 91 -27.93 -3.18 27.75
C VAL A 91 -29.37 -3.44 27.29
N ASP A 92 -30.01 -2.42 26.71
CA ASP A 92 -31.35 -2.53 26.12
C ASP A 92 -31.39 -3.68 25.09
N PRO A 93 -32.29 -4.65 25.24
CA PRO A 93 -32.44 -5.79 24.34
C PRO A 93 -32.62 -5.41 22.86
N SER A 94 -33.21 -4.24 22.58
CA SER A 94 -33.45 -3.77 21.20
C SER A 94 -32.17 -3.30 20.49
N THR A 95 -31.15 -2.89 21.24
CA THR A 95 -29.86 -2.38 20.73
C THR A 95 -28.70 -3.37 20.86
N LYS A 96 -28.96 -4.51 21.53
CA LYS A 96 -27.96 -5.53 21.80
C LYS A 96 -27.41 -6.19 20.54
N SER A 97 -26.08 -6.23 20.41
CA SER A 97 -25.39 -6.91 19.33
C SER A 97 -25.45 -8.44 19.47
N LYS A 98 -25.69 -9.13 18.35
CA LYS A 98 -25.80 -10.61 18.33
C LYS A 98 -24.42 -11.27 18.35
N LEU A 99 -24.21 -12.24 19.22
CA LEU A 99 -23.04 -13.11 19.22
C LEU A 99 -22.92 -13.93 17.90
N GLY A 100 -21.69 -14.41 17.61
CA GLY A 100 -21.42 -15.28 16.46
C GLY A 100 -21.48 -14.55 15.09
N LYS A 101 -21.42 -13.22 15.07
CA LYS A 101 -21.45 -12.40 13.85
C LYS A 101 -20.08 -11.83 13.44
N ILE A 102 -19.05 -12.01 14.26
CA ILE A 102 -17.67 -11.59 13.94
C ILE A 102 -17.21 -12.38 12.69
N LYS A 103 -16.76 -11.66 11.68
CA LYS A 103 -16.28 -12.28 10.43
C LYS A 103 -14.84 -12.75 10.56
N GLY A 104 -14.56 -13.94 10.04
CA GLY A 104 -13.20 -14.45 9.86
C GLY A 104 -12.46 -13.72 8.75
N ALA A 105 -11.14 -13.55 8.87
CA ALA A 105 -10.28 -13.19 7.76
C ALA A 105 -10.03 -14.42 6.89
N GLN A 106 -9.99 -14.24 5.57
CA GLN A 106 -9.51 -15.25 4.61
C GLN A 106 -8.01 -15.17 4.45
N TYR A 107 -7.48 -13.94 4.49
CA TYR A 107 -6.07 -13.66 4.33
C TYR A 107 -5.54 -12.79 5.47
N ILE A 108 -4.31 -13.08 5.88
CA ILE A 108 -3.54 -12.28 6.83
C ILE A 108 -2.37 -11.66 6.08
N VAL A 109 -2.22 -10.35 6.20
CA VAL A 109 -1.06 -9.60 5.70
C VAL A 109 -0.09 -9.36 6.84
N THR A 110 1.15 -9.83 6.67
CA THR A 110 2.27 -9.50 7.54
C THR A 110 3.29 -8.67 6.76
N ALA A 111 3.93 -7.74 7.43
CA ALA A 111 4.90 -6.85 6.80
C ALA A 111 6.06 -6.56 7.75
N THR A 112 7.29 -6.58 7.22
CA THR A 112 8.51 -6.31 7.97
C THR A 112 9.29 -5.19 7.27
N VAL A 113 9.60 -4.11 7.98
CA VAL A 113 10.54 -3.10 7.47
C VAL A 113 11.93 -3.73 7.46
N SER A 114 12.45 -4.01 6.27
CA SER A 114 13.74 -4.69 6.08
C SER A 114 14.89 -3.73 5.81
N SER A 115 14.60 -2.54 5.27
CA SER A 115 15.61 -1.48 5.08
C SER A 115 14.99 -0.11 5.26
N PHE A 116 15.78 0.80 5.81
CA PHE A 116 15.45 2.22 5.86
C PHE A 116 16.74 3.05 5.76
N GLU A 117 16.73 4.00 4.86
CA GLU A 117 17.83 4.93 4.65
C GLU A 117 17.30 6.36 4.58
N GLU A 118 17.93 7.26 5.29
CA GLU A 118 17.65 8.69 5.21
C GLU A 118 18.94 9.44 4.98
N ASN A 119 19.02 10.15 3.86
CA ASN A 119 20.20 10.91 3.49
C ASN A 119 19.84 12.37 3.28
N THR A 120 20.38 13.24 4.13
CA THR A 120 20.25 14.69 4.01
C THR A 120 21.55 15.25 3.45
N SER A 121 21.63 15.39 2.13
CA SER A 121 22.74 16.08 1.48
C SER A 121 22.56 17.59 1.63
N LYS A 122 23.29 18.19 2.58
CA LYS A 122 23.50 19.64 2.60
C LYS A 122 24.55 19.96 1.55
N LYS A 123 24.18 20.34 0.34
CA LYS A 123 25.12 21.00 -0.56
C LYS A 123 25.37 22.40 0.01
N GLY A 124 26.40 22.51 0.85
CA GLY A 124 26.94 23.77 1.34
C GLY A 124 27.66 24.50 0.23
N GLY A 125 26.93 25.22 -0.59
CA GLY A 125 27.39 26.18 -1.56
C GLY A 125 26.45 27.37 -1.47
N GLY A 126 26.49 28.11 -0.36
CA GLY A 126 25.76 29.36 -0.21
C GLY A 126 26.51 30.48 -0.90
N LEU A 127 25.98 31.06 -1.96
CA LEU A 127 26.41 32.37 -2.44
C LEU A 127 25.81 33.42 -1.51
N ASN A 128 26.63 34.01 -0.66
CA ASN A 128 26.24 35.19 0.12
C ASN A 128 26.54 36.43 -0.73
N PHE A 129 25.47 37.02 -1.23
CA PHE A 129 25.54 38.32 -1.90
C PHE A 129 24.72 39.33 -1.12
N MET A 130 25.35 40.36 -0.61
CA MET A 130 24.73 41.50 0.11
C MET A 130 23.78 41.10 1.26
N GLY A 131 24.13 40.10 2.06
CA GLY A 131 23.32 39.66 3.22
C GLY A 131 22.16 38.69 2.89
N PHE A 132 22.06 38.26 1.65
CA PHE A 132 21.12 37.21 1.23
C PHE A 132 21.89 35.90 1.00
N GLY A 133 21.55 34.86 1.78
CA GLY A 133 22.08 33.52 1.61
C GLY A 133 21.05 32.64 0.91
N ILE A 134 21.40 32.08 -0.25
CA ILE A 134 20.61 31.03 -0.89
C ILE A 134 21.29 29.70 -0.57
N GLY A 135 20.67 28.90 0.30
CA GLY A 135 21.11 27.54 0.63
C GLY A 135 20.08 26.53 0.12
N GLY A 136 20.52 25.55 -0.67
CA GLY A 136 19.67 24.45 -1.09
C GLY A 136 20.15 23.15 -0.44
N GLY A 137 19.22 22.33 0.05
CA GLY A 137 19.48 20.97 0.54
C GLY A 137 18.52 19.99 -0.09
N THR A 138 19.00 18.82 -0.51
CA THR A 138 18.16 17.71 -0.94
C THR A 138 18.13 16.67 0.16
N ALA A 139 16.96 16.33 0.64
CA ALA A 139 16.76 15.24 1.57
C ALA A 139 16.05 14.09 0.85
N LYS A 140 16.61 12.89 0.97
CA LYS A 140 16.06 11.66 0.37
C LYS A 140 15.78 10.67 1.48
N ALA A 141 14.70 9.90 1.33
CA ALA A 141 14.46 8.75 2.17
C ALA A 141 14.04 7.55 1.32
N TYR A 142 14.46 6.38 1.77
CA TYR A 142 14.16 5.09 1.18
C TYR A 142 13.66 4.14 2.27
N ILE A 143 12.65 3.37 1.97
CA ILE A 143 12.15 2.28 2.82
C ILE A 143 11.88 1.06 1.95
N ALA A 144 12.26 -0.12 2.46
CA ALA A 144 11.87 -1.40 1.89
C ALA A 144 11.07 -2.20 2.94
N VAL A 145 9.99 -2.81 2.48
CA VAL A 145 9.09 -3.61 3.31
C VAL A 145 8.91 -4.98 2.65
N ASP A 146 9.23 -6.02 3.39
CA ASP A 146 8.96 -7.39 2.98
C ASP A 146 7.54 -7.77 3.37
N LEU A 147 6.70 -7.91 2.36
CA LEU A 147 5.29 -8.24 2.45
C LEU A 147 5.10 -9.75 2.31
N LYS A 148 4.17 -10.29 3.09
CA LYS A 148 3.72 -11.67 2.99
C LYS A 148 2.22 -11.74 3.23
N VAL A 149 1.51 -12.46 2.35
CA VAL A 149 0.09 -12.77 2.50
C VAL A 149 -0.08 -14.24 2.73
N ILE A 150 -0.79 -14.60 3.79
CA ILE A 150 -1.03 -15.97 4.23
C ILE A 150 -2.51 -16.24 4.12
N GLU A 151 -2.88 -17.31 3.43
CA GLU A 151 -4.24 -17.85 3.45
C GLU A 151 -4.50 -18.53 4.79
N VAL A 152 -5.59 -18.15 5.46
CA VAL A 152 -5.86 -18.60 6.84
C VAL A 152 -6.24 -20.07 6.90
N GLU A 153 -6.96 -20.56 5.90
CA GLU A 153 -7.48 -21.93 5.87
C GLU A 153 -6.36 -22.97 5.69
N THR A 154 -5.43 -22.71 4.77
CA THR A 154 -4.34 -23.63 4.40
C THR A 154 -3.03 -23.31 5.09
N SER A 155 -2.89 -22.09 5.65
CA SER A 155 -1.61 -21.53 6.14
C SER A 155 -0.55 -21.36 5.05
N GLU A 156 -0.93 -21.42 3.79
CA GLU A 156 -0.01 -21.19 2.66
C GLU A 156 0.31 -19.72 2.48
N VAL A 157 1.55 -19.44 2.11
CA VAL A 157 1.97 -18.10 1.69
C VAL A 157 1.59 -17.93 0.22
N VAL A 158 0.49 -17.21 -0.03
CA VAL A 158 -0.04 -17.02 -1.39
C VAL A 158 0.61 -15.86 -2.14
N GLU A 159 1.15 -14.88 -1.42
CA GLU A 159 1.87 -13.74 -2.00
C GLU A 159 3.05 -13.36 -1.11
N THR A 160 4.17 -13.03 -1.72
CA THR A 160 5.34 -12.45 -1.04
C THR A 160 6.07 -11.49 -1.96
N ARG A 161 6.49 -10.33 -1.42
CA ARG A 161 7.22 -9.35 -2.19
C ARG A 161 7.90 -8.32 -1.31
N THR A 162 9.07 -7.84 -1.75
CA THR A 162 9.67 -6.62 -1.22
C THR A 162 9.09 -5.42 -1.97
N ILE A 163 8.48 -4.48 -1.24
CA ILE A 163 7.92 -3.25 -1.77
C ILE A 163 8.75 -2.07 -1.26
N GLU A 164 9.10 -1.18 -2.17
CA GLU A 164 9.91 0.00 -1.88
C GLU A 164 9.08 1.27 -1.88
N GLY A 165 9.44 2.20 -1.00
CA GLY A 165 8.99 3.58 -0.98
C GLY A 165 10.17 4.53 -1.01
N ASN A 166 10.11 5.53 -1.89
CA ASN A 166 11.15 6.54 -2.03
C ASN A 166 10.53 7.93 -1.92
N SER A 167 11.25 8.84 -1.32
CA SER A 167 10.93 10.26 -1.39
C SER A 167 12.17 11.11 -1.61
N GLU A 168 11.98 12.19 -2.32
CA GLU A 168 12.97 13.24 -2.47
C GLU A 168 12.29 14.57 -2.18
N SER A 169 12.88 15.38 -1.32
CA SER A 169 12.42 16.74 -1.02
C SER A 169 13.58 17.70 -1.22
N SER A 170 13.38 18.71 -2.04
CA SER A 170 14.31 19.83 -2.17
C SER A 170 13.79 20.98 -1.31
N SER A 171 14.59 21.44 -0.35
CA SER A 171 14.31 22.66 0.40
C SER A 171 15.18 23.80 -0.13
N MET A 172 14.57 24.86 -0.61
CA MET A 172 15.25 26.10 -0.89
C MET A 172 15.05 26.99 0.34
N LYS A 173 16.12 27.24 1.10
CA LYS A 173 16.09 28.20 2.20
C LYS A 173 16.48 29.56 1.63
N LEU A 174 15.54 30.48 1.58
CA LEU A 174 15.79 31.89 1.33
C LEU A 174 15.91 32.56 2.71
N SER A 175 17.11 32.89 3.15
CA SER A 175 17.32 33.69 4.35
C SER A 175 17.63 35.12 3.95
N GLY A 176 16.67 36.02 4.17
CA GLY A 176 16.86 37.46 4.03
C GLY A 176 16.58 38.13 5.36
N SER A 177 17.52 38.88 5.91
CA SER A 177 17.29 39.81 7.02
C SER A 177 17.09 41.21 6.44
N PHE A 178 15.86 41.62 6.39
CA PHE A 178 15.53 43.01 6.05
C PHE A 178 14.87 43.69 7.25
N MET A 179 15.57 44.65 7.84
CA MET A 179 15.03 45.54 8.89
C MET A 179 14.39 44.85 10.11
N GLY A 180 15.08 43.89 10.75
CA GLY A 180 14.71 43.45 12.10
C GLY A 180 13.41 42.65 12.24
N ILE A 181 12.76 42.23 11.16
CA ILE A 181 11.59 41.37 11.19
C ILE A 181 12.05 39.98 10.66
N GLY A 182 12.48 39.11 11.56
CA GLY A 182 12.78 37.71 11.26
C GLY A 182 11.47 36.95 11.13
N GLY A 183 10.94 36.80 9.94
CA GLY A 183 9.86 35.88 9.66
C GLY A 183 10.45 34.49 9.36
N HIS A 184 10.30 33.55 10.28
CA HIS A 184 10.42 32.13 9.97
C HIS A 184 9.08 31.67 9.38
N THR A 185 9.06 31.42 8.09
CA THR A 185 7.98 30.65 7.47
C THR A 185 8.42 29.19 7.53
N ASP A 186 8.11 28.51 8.62
CA ASP A 186 8.11 27.06 8.69
C ASP A 186 6.89 26.57 7.90
N SER A 187 7.07 26.30 6.60
CA SER A 187 6.15 25.42 5.92
C SER A 187 6.41 24.03 6.49
N GLU A 188 5.41 23.46 7.14
CA GLU A 188 5.39 22.12 7.68
C GLU A 188 5.44 21.11 6.52
N ASP A 189 6.57 21.04 5.85
CA ASP A 189 6.83 20.03 4.83
C ASP A 189 6.98 18.68 5.53
N LYS A 190 6.03 17.79 5.23
CA LYS A 190 6.07 16.38 5.65
C LYS A 190 7.48 15.83 5.43
N THR A 191 8.08 15.25 6.46
CA THR A 191 9.44 14.76 6.41
C THR A 191 9.65 13.78 5.24
N PRO A 192 10.85 13.71 4.65
CA PRO A 192 11.16 12.72 3.61
C PRO A 192 10.84 11.30 4.04
N ALA A 193 11.15 10.93 5.28
CA ALA A 193 10.78 9.64 5.86
C ALA A 193 9.26 9.39 5.80
N GLY A 194 8.45 10.32 6.26
CA GLY A 194 6.99 10.20 6.24
C GLY A 194 6.42 10.07 4.82
N LYS A 195 7.02 10.79 3.84
CA LYS A 195 6.64 10.66 2.42
C LYS A 195 7.02 9.29 1.86
N ALA A 196 8.22 8.76 2.16
CA ALA A 196 8.67 7.44 1.73
C ALA A 196 7.81 6.31 2.31
N ILE A 197 7.46 6.40 3.60
CA ILE A 197 6.57 5.45 4.28
C ILE A 197 5.20 5.44 3.58
N ARG A 198 4.60 6.60 3.37
CA ARG A 198 3.29 6.70 2.70
C ARG A 198 3.33 6.16 1.27
N ALA A 199 4.38 6.46 0.51
CA ALA A 199 4.57 5.92 -0.84
C ALA A 199 4.69 4.38 -0.82
N CYS A 200 5.38 3.81 0.17
CA CYS A 200 5.48 2.37 0.36
C CYS A 200 4.11 1.75 0.65
N VAL A 201 3.33 2.33 1.57
CA VAL A 201 1.98 1.84 1.92
C VAL A 201 1.05 1.84 0.71
N ILE A 202 1.05 2.92 -0.08
CA ILE A 202 0.27 3.01 -1.33
C ILE A 202 0.73 1.93 -2.31
N ASN A 203 2.04 1.76 -2.52
CA ASN A 203 2.57 0.72 -3.41
C ASN A 203 2.20 -0.70 -2.95
N ILE A 204 2.12 -0.96 -1.64
CA ILE A 204 1.64 -2.24 -1.09
C ILE A 204 0.16 -2.44 -1.45
N ALA A 205 -0.68 -1.44 -1.23
CA ALA A 205 -2.10 -1.53 -1.54
C ALA A 205 -2.36 -1.73 -3.05
N ASP A 206 -1.62 -1.02 -3.91
CA ASP A 206 -1.68 -1.19 -5.36
C ASP A 206 -1.24 -2.60 -5.78
N TYR A 207 -0.15 -3.11 -5.19
CA TYR A 207 0.33 -4.47 -5.46
C TYR A 207 -0.71 -5.53 -5.07
N LEU A 208 -1.25 -5.45 -3.86
CA LEU A 208 -2.25 -6.40 -3.38
C LEU A 208 -3.54 -6.33 -4.21
N THR A 209 -3.97 -5.13 -4.60
CA THR A 209 -5.11 -4.95 -5.51
C THR A 209 -4.86 -5.64 -6.85
N CYS A 210 -3.67 -5.44 -7.41
CA CYS A 210 -3.28 -6.07 -8.68
C CYS A 210 -3.20 -7.60 -8.57
N SER A 211 -2.46 -8.13 -7.59
CA SER A 211 -2.14 -9.55 -7.50
C SER A 211 -3.30 -10.41 -7.01
N MET A 212 -4.11 -9.88 -6.10
CA MET A 212 -5.17 -10.66 -5.46
C MET A 212 -6.56 -10.45 -6.06
N VAL A 213 -6.83 -9.27 -6.63
CA VAL A 213 -8.18 -8.92 -7.11
C VAL A 213 -8.22 -8.74 -8.62
N ASP A 214 -7.49 -7.76 -9.16
CA ASP A 214 -7.62 -7.40 -10.58
C ASP A 214 -6.97 -8.43 -11.51
N LYS A 215 -5.83 -8.97 -11.15
CA LYS A 215 -5.06 -10.04 -11.82
C LYS A 215 -4.86 -9.82 -13.33
N THR A 216 -4.85 -8.54 -13.76
CA THR A 216 -4.63 -8.21 -15.17
C THR A 216 -3.18 -8.42 -15.55
N SER A 217 -2.94 -8.91 -16.79
CA SER A 217 -1.58 -9.15 -17.27
C SER A 217 -0.73 -7.88 -17.30
N GLU A 218 -1.34 -6.72 -17.52
CA GLU A 218 -0.67 -5.43 -17.55
C GLU A 218 -0.14 -5.04 -16.17
N CYS A 219 -1.00 -5.10 -15.13
CA CYS A 219 -0.57 -4.75 -13.78
C CYS A 219 0.47 -5.73 -13.23
N LEU A 220 0.32 -7.04 -13.49
CA LEU A 220 1.29 -8.06 -13.08
C LEU A 220 2.66 -7.84 -13.73
N LYS A 221 2.70 -7.54 -15.05
CA LYS A 221 3.94 -7.19 -15.76
C LYS A 221 4.60 -5.94 -15.20
N LYS A 222 3.82 -4.90 -14.87
CA LYS A 222 4.34 -3.67 -14.24
C LYS A 222 5.04 -3.96 -12.92
N PHE A 223 4.44 -4.79 -12.07
CA PHE A 223 5.07 -5.15 -10.80
C PHE A 223 6.25 -6.10 -10.98
N ALA A 224 6.20 -7.06 -11.91
CA ALA A 224 7.34 -7.92 -12.24
C ALA A 224 8.54 -7.10 -12.69
N ALA A 225 8.36 -6.14 -13.61
CA ALA A 225 9.43 -5.24 -14.06
C ALA A 225 10.02 -4.37 -12.94
N LYS A 226 9.19 -3.90 -11.98
CA LYS A 226 9.69 -3.19 -10.80
C LYS A 226 10.59 -4.08 -9.94
N ASP A 227 10.20 -5.35 -9.73
CA ASP A 227 10.96 -6.30 -8.93
C ASP A 227 12.28 -6.69 -9.59
N GLU A 228 12.26 -6.94 -10.89
CA GLU A 228 13.47 -7.19 -11.68
C GLU A 228 14.47 -6.02 -11.56
N LYS A 229 14.01 -4.80 -11.81
CA LYS A 229 14.84 -3.61 -11.66
C LYS A 229 15.42 -3.44 -10.24
N ARG A 230 14.64 -3.77 -9.20
CA ARG A 230 15.13 -3.77 -7.82
C ARG A 230 16.26 -4.79 -7.62
N ARG A 231 16.04 -6.03 -8.09
CA ARG A 231 17.01 -7.12 -7.99
C ARG A 231 18.31 -6.81 -8.73
N ASP A 232 18.20 -6.26 -9.94
CA ASP A 232 19.37 -5.87 -10.73
C ASP A 232 20.20 -4.79 -10.03
N LYS A 233 19.54 -3.74 -9.53
CA LYS A 233 20.23 -2.72 -8.72
C LYS A 233 20.98 -3.32 -7.51
N THR A 234 20.37 -4.31 -6.86
CA THR A 234 21.01 -4.98 -5.73
C THR A 234 22.23 -5.80 -6.19
N ARG A 235 22.10 -6.56 -7.28
CA ARG A 235 23.21 -7.32 -7.86
C ARG A 235 24.36 -6.42 -8.28
N ASP A 236 24.06 -5.31 -8.97
CA ASP A 236 25.07 -4.34 -9.42
C ASP A 236 25.80 -3.66 -8.27
N SER A 237 25.14 -3.54 -7.11
CA SER A 237 25.76 -2.96 -5.90
C SER A 237 26.64 -3.94 -5.12
N ILE A 238 26.45 -5.24 -5.33
CA ILE A 238 27.22 -6.31 -4.70
C ILE A 238 28.30 -6.74 -5.71
N LYS A 239 29.56 -6.34 -5.46
CA LYS A 239 30.70 -6.93 -6.16
C LYS A 239 30.88 -8.34 -5.60
N LEU A 240 30.29 -9.31 -6.26
CA LEU A 240 30.65 -10.70 -6.03
C LEU A 240 31.95 -10.90 -6.75
N ASP A 241 33.06 -11.06 -6.00
CA ASP A 241 34.31 -11.51 -6.57
C ASP A 241 34.06 -12.92 -7.11
N GLU A 242 34.09 -13.07 -8.45
CA GLU A 242 34.05 -14.35 -9.15
C GLU A 242 35.41 -15.04 -9.03
#